data_75e45eaff09ac5616dec19af1a97ab0d
#
_entry.id   75e45eaff09ac5616dec19af1a97ab0d
#
_cell.length_a   1.000
_cell.length_b   1.000
_cell.length_c   1.000
_cell.angle_alpha   90.00
_cell.angle_beta   90.00
_cell.angle_gamma   90.00
#
_symmetry.space_group_name_H-M   'P 1'
#
loop_
_entity.id
_entity.type
_entity.pdbx_description
1 polymer ?
#
loop_
_entity_poly.entity_id
_entity_poly.type
_entity_poly.pdbx_seq_one_letter_code
_entity_poly.pdbx_strand_id
1 'polypeptide(L)'
;MKIVFIAGPYFGDGDKGKIQGNIRHAEKYQIALANAGVGFFCPHNHTEHFEIKATANEDFYREMDMIFLRKIADAVMAIPGWETSLGSRAEIEFAKSKGLPIFYPQSPANLEEIIDWAKK
;
A
#
# COMPACT_ATOMS: atom_id res chain seq x y z
N MET A 1 16.29 -9.38 -0.57
CA MET A 1 14.97 -9.16 -1.18
C MET A 1 14.55 -7.70 -0.99
N LYS A 2 14.17 -7.05 -2.07
CA LYS A 2 13.61 -5.70 -1.99
C LYS A 2 12.14 -5.79 -1.62
N ILE A 3 11.65 -4.81 -0.83
CA ILE A 3 10.26 -4.77 -0.36
C ILE A 3 9.55 -3.56 -0.94
N VAL A 4 8.43 -3.81 -1.60
CA VAL A 4 7.53 -2.77 -2.12
C VAL A 4 6.43 -2.53 -1.09
N PHE A 5 6.28 -1.28 -0.65
CA PHE A 5 5.17 -0.89 0.23
C PHE A 5 4.01 -0.44 -0.64
N ILE A 6 2.84 -1.00 -0.43
CA ILE A 6 1.66 -0.70 -1.25
C ILE A 6 0.83 0.38 -0.58
N ALA A 7 0.66 1.51 -1.27
CA ALA A 7 -0.16 2.64 -0.82
C ALA A 7 -1.42 2.72 -1.68
N GLY A 8 -2.57 2.86 -1.04
CA GLY A 8 -3.84 2.97 -1.74
C GLY A 8 -4.99 3.27 -0.80
N PRO A 9 -6.18 3.55 -1.33
CA PRO A 9 -7.33 3.87 -0.49
C PRO A 9 -7.75 2.69 0.35
N TYR A 10 -8.08 2.94 1.61
CA TYR A 10 -8.59 1.92 2.53
C TYR A 10 -9.93 2.34 3.12
N PHE A 11 -9.92 3.40 3.93
CA PHE A 11 -11.07 3.77 4.74
C PHE A 11 -12.19 4.42 3.94
N GLY A 12 -11.85 5.23 2.93
CA GLY A 12 -12.82 5.98 2.15
C GLY A 12 -13.63 6.90 3.07
N ASP A 13 -14.93 6.77 3.01
CA ASP A 13 -15.84 7.51 3.90
C ASP A 13 -16.32 6.66 5.09
N GLY A 14 -15.68 5.52 5.33
CA GLY A 14 -16.04 4.60 6.40
C GLY A 14 -17.11 3.59 6.03
N ASP A 15 -17.60 3.61 4.80
CA ASP A 15 -18.57 2.63 4.34
C ASP A 15 -17.94 1.24 4.28
N LYS A 16 -18.56 0.29 4.95
CA LYS A 16 -18.03 -1.08 5.08
C LYS A 16 -17.83 -1.77 3.74
N GLY A 17 -18.74 -1.55 2.80
CA GLY A 17 -18.63 -2.12 1.46
C GLY A 17 -17.46 -1.53 0.69
N LYS A 18 -17.22 -0.23 0.83
CA LYS A 18 -16.10 0.44 0.19
C LYS A 18 -14.77 -0.02 0.77
N ILE A 19 -14.71 -0.21 2.10
CA ILE A 19 -13.51 -0.73 2.76
C ILE A 19 -13.20 -2.12 2.21
N GLN A 20 -14.19 -3.00 2.15
CA GLN A 20 -14.01 -4.35 1.62
C GLN A 20 -13.53 -4.31 0.17
N GLY A 21 -14.13 -3.44 -0.66
CA GLY A 21 -13.71 -3.25 -2.04
C GLY A 21 -12.28 -2.77 -2.15
N ASN A 22 -11.86 -1.86 -1.29
CA ASN A 22 -10.49 -1.34 -1.27
C ASN A 22 -9.49 -2.43 -0.87
N ILE A 23 -9.85 -3.28 0.09
CA ILE A 23 -9.00 -4.40 0.48
C ILE A 23 -8.82 -5.36 -0.69
N ARG A 24 -9.89 -5.72 -1.39
CA ARG A 24 -9.83 -6.61 -2.55
C ARG A 24 -9.04 -6.00 -3.71
N HIS A 25 -9.18 -4.68 -3.91
CA HIS A 25 -8.43 -3.95 -4.92
C HIS A 25 -6.93 -4.06 -4.65
N ALA A 26 -6.50 -3.79 -3.42
CA ALA A 26 -5.09 -3.89 -3.03
C ALA A 26 -4.59 -5.33 -3.11
N GLU A 27 -5.41 -6.31 -2.78
CA GLU A 27 -5.03 -7.72 -2.79
C GLU A 27 -4.63 -8.20 -4.19
N LYS A 28 -5.30 -7.70 -5.23
CA LYS A 28 -4.97 -8.07 -6.61
C LYS A 28 -3.52 -7.71 -6.96
N TYR A 29 -3.06 -6.56 -6.49
CA TYR A 29 -1.67 -6.12 -6.70
C TYR A 29 -0.69 -6.98 -5.90
N GLN A 30 -1.06 -7.35 -4.68
CA GLN A 30 -0.24 -8.21 -3.84
C GLN A 30 -0.05 -9.58 -4.47
N ILE A 31 -1.13 -10.17 -4.98
CA ILE A 31 -1.07 -11.46 -5.65
C ILE A 31 -0.16 -11.38 -6.86
N ALA A 32 -0.29 -10.32 -7.67
CA ALA A 32 0.54 -10.15 -8.85
C ALA A 32 2.03 -10.02 -8.49
N LEU A 33 2.37 -9.29 -7.44
CA LEU A 33 3.75 -9.18 -6.97
C LEU A 33 4.27 -10.51 -6.46
N ALA A 34 3.47 -11.23 -5.68
CA ALA A 34 3.85 -12.55 -5.18
C ALA A 34 4.13 -13.53 -6.33
N ASN A 35 3.26 -13.53 -7.34
CA ASN A 35 3.44 -14.39 -8.51
C ASN A 35 4.72 -14.05 -9.28
N ALA A 36 5.17 -12.81 -9.22
CA ALA A 36 6.39 -12.35 -9.86
C ALA A 36 7.63 -12.49 -8.98
N GLY A 37 7.49 -12.97 -7.75
CA GLY A 37 8.61 -13.13 -6.82
C GLY A 37 9.11 -11.83 -6.21
N VAL A 38 8.28 -10.79 -6.17
CA VAL A 38 8.63 -9.49 -5.62
C VAL A 38 8.10 -9.37 -4.19
N GLY A 39 8.97 -9.01 -3.24
CA GLY A 39 8.57 -8.81 -1.85
C GLY A 39 7.67 -7.59 -1.68
N PHE A 40 6.71 -7.67 -0.78
CA PHE A 40 5.75 -6.58 -0.59
C PHE A 40 5.23 -6.53 0.85
N PHE A 41 4.71 -5.37 1.22
CA PHE A 41 3.92 -5.19 2.45
C PHE A 41 2.73 -4.29 2.13
N CYS A 42 1.54 -4.70 2.56
CA CYS A 42 0.32 -3.93 2.35
C CYS A 42 -0.42 -3.76 3.68
N PRO A 43 -0.55 -2.52 4.18
CA PRO A 43 -1.27 -2.25 5.43
C PRO A 43 -2.71 -2.76 5.42
N HIS A 44 -3.36 -2.76 4.25
CA HIS A 44 -4.77 -3.18 4.10
C HIS A 44 -5.03 -4.56 4.68
N ASN A 45 -4.13 -5.50 4.41
CA ASN A 45 -4.30 -6.87 4.89
C ASN A 45 -3.72 -7.09 6.28
N HIS A 46 -2.73 -6.28 6.67
CA HIS A 46 -2.15 -6.37 8.00
C HIS A 46 -3.18 -6.07 9.10
N THR A 47 -4.00 -5.04 8.89
CA THR A 47 -5.03 -4.64 9.85
C THR A 47 -6.42 -4.64 9.23
N GLU A 48 -6.70 -5.67 8.43
CA GLU A 48 -7.96 -5.81 7.71
C GLU A 48 -9.15 -5.80 8.67
N HIS A 49 -10.04 -4.83 8.48
CA HIS A 49 -11.26 -4.63 9.30
C HIS A 49 -11.01 -4.37 10.78
N PHE A 50 -9.81 -3.90 11.16
CA PHE A 50 -9.52 -3.60 12.55
C PHE A 50 -10.32 -2.40 13.07
N GLU A 51 -10.84 -1.55 12.18
CA GLU A 51 -11.72 -0.44 12.58
C GLU A 51 -12.97 -0.94 13.31
N ILE A 52 -13.39 -2.19 13.09
CA ILE A 52 -14.54 -2.80 13.77
C ILE A 52 -14.14 -3.89 14.75
N LYS A 53 -12.92 -4.42 14.67
CA LYS A 53 -12.45 -5.51 15.54
C LYS A 53 -11.72 -5.00 16.78
N ALA A 54 -11.14 -3.81 16.70
CA ALA A 54 -10.32 -3.24 17.76
C ALA A 54 -10.82 -1.84 18.12
N THR A 55 -10.30 -1.29 19.21
CA THR A 55 -10.74 0.03 19.71
C THR A 55 -9.77 1.15 19.36
N ALA A 56 -8.64 0.85 18.72
CA ALA A 56 -7.67 1.86 18.32
C ALA A 56 -8.28 2.79 17.28
N ASN A 57 -7.86 4.05 17.29
CA ASN A 57 -8.35 5.03 16.34
C ASN A 57 -7.53 5.02 15.05
N GLU A 58 -7.97 5.79 14.06
CA GLU A 58 -7.32 5.86 12.75
C GLU A 58 -5.88 6.33 12.82
N ASP A 59 -5.59 7.29 13.71
CA ASP A 59 -4.24 7.83 13.87
C ASP A 59 -3.24 6.76 14.31
N PHE A 60 -3.67 5.83 15.14
CA PHE A 60 -2.83 4.71 15.58
C PHE A 60 -2.35 3.88 14.37
N TYR A 61 -3.27 3.54 13.47
CA TYR A 61 -2.93 2.73 12.29
C TYR A 61 -2.04 3.50 11.33
N ARG A 62 -2.30 4.78 11.13
CA ARG A 62 -1.47 5.62 10.28
C ARG A 62 -0.04 5.70 10.80
N GLU A 63 0.11 5.89 12.11
CA GLU A 63 1.43 5.95 12.73
C GLU A 63 2.18 4.64 12.54
N MET A 64 1.50 3.51 12.80
CA MET A 64 2.09 2.18 12.65
C MET A 64 2.50 1.94 11.20
N ASP A 65 1.65 2.28 10.25
CA ASP A 65 1.94 2.09 8.83
C ASP A 65 3.14 2.92 8.39
N MET A 66 3.28 4.15 8.91
CA MET A 66 4.43 5.00 8.62
C MET A 66 5.72 4.43 9.20
N ILE A 67 5.64 3.75 10.35
CA ILE A 67 6.81 3.07 10.92
C ILE A 67 7.25 1.93 10.02
N PHE A 68 6.31 1.11 9.53
CA PHE A 68 6.65 0.05 8.58
C PHE A 68 7.25 0.62 7.31
N LEU A 69 6.62 1.64 6.75
CA LEU A 69 7.13 2.29 5.55
C LEU A 69 8.57 2.75 5.73
N ARG A 70 8.84 3.45 6.82
CA ARG A 70 10.16 4.01 7.11
C ARG A 70 11.22 2.92 7.29
N LYS A 71 10.85 1.81 7.93
CA LYS A 71 11.82 0.77 8.31
C LYS A 71 12.06 -0.29 7.26
N ILE A 72 11.05 -0.64 6.46
CA ILE A 72 11.18 -1.81 5.58
C ILE A 72 11.08 -1.51 4.09
N ALA A 73 10.52 -0.37 3.69
CA ALA A 73 10.25 -0.13 2.28
C ALA A 73 11.51 0.23 1.50
N ASP A 74 11.70 -0.43 0.36
CA ASP A 74 12.70 -0.07 -0.63
C ASP A 74 12.08 0.74 -1.77
N ALA A 75 10.77 0.65 -1.93
CA ALA A 75 9.99 1.41 -2.91
C ALA A 75 8.55 1.49 -2.45
N VAL A 76 7.80 2.41 -3.05
CA VAL A 76 6.35 2.52 -2.82
C VAL A 76 5.63 2.29 -4.14
N MET A 77 4.55 1.53 -4.09
CA MET A 77 3.64 1.35 -5.22
C MET A 77 2.32 2.01 -4.87
N ALA A 78 1.99 3.08 -5.60
CA ALA A 78 0.74 3.82 -5.42
C ALA A 78 -0.30 3.24 -6.37
N ILE A 79 -1.26 2.47 -5.83
CA ILE A 79 -2.28 1.85 -6.66
C ILE A 79 -3.41 2.85 -6.96
N PRO A 80 -4.17 2.66 -8.07
CA PRO A 80 -5.21 3.62 -8.46
C PRO A 80 -6.16 3.95 -7.32
N GLY A 81 -6.48 5.24 -7.19
CA GLY A 81 -7.31 5.76 -6.11
C GLY A 81 -6.52 6.36 -4.96
N TRP A 82 -5.19 6.26 -4.97
CA TRP A 82 -4.35 6.75 -3.88
C TRP A 82 -4.54 8.26 -3.62
N GLU A 83 -4.88 9.03 -4.66
CA GLU A 83 -5.02 10.49 -4.54
C GLU A 83 -6.15 10.91 -3.60
N THR A 84 -7.13 10.04 -3.41
CA THR A 84 -8.29 10.33 -2.55
C THR A 84 -8.05 9.94 -1.10
N SER A 85 -6.92 9.35 -0.77
CA SER A 85 -6.60 8.85 0.56
C SER A 85 -5.56 9.72 1.24
N LEU A 86 -5.89 10.29 2.38
CA LEU A 86 -4.95 11.10 3.17
C LEU A 86 -3.73 10.28 3.58
N GLY A 87 -3.96 9.03 4.03
CA GLY A 87 -2.88 8.14 4.43
C GLY A 87 -1.94 7.84 3.28
N SER A 88 -2.49 7.51 2.11
CA SER A 88 -1.67 7.21 0.93
C SER A 88 -0.87 8.42 0.48
N ARG A 89 -1.48 9.60 0.49
CA ARG A 89 -0.76 10.83 0.12
C ARG A 89 0.40 11.10 1.05
N ALA A 90 0.21 10.89 2.36
CA ALA A 90 1.29 11.05 3.35
C ALA A 90 2.42 10.05 3.12
N GLU A 91 2.08 8.81 2.79
CA GLU A 91 3.06 7.77 2.49
C GLU A 91 3.90 8.12 1.25
N ILE A 92 3.24 8.63 0.22
CA ILE A 92 3.93 9.02 -1.01
C ILE A 92 4.80 10.25 -0.79
N GLU A 93 4.34 11.24 -0.02
CA GLU A 93 5.15 12.40 0.33
C GLU A 93 6.41 11.99 1.11
N PHE A 94 6.26 11.07 2.05
CA PHE A 94 7.41 10.53 2.78
C PHE A 94 8.41 9.87 1.82
N ALA A 95 7.90 9.03 0.92
CA ALA A 95 8.76 8.33 -0.05
C ALA A 95 9.53 9.32 -0.92
N LYS A 96 8.87 10.38 -1.39
CA LYS A 96 9.52 11.44 -2.16
C LYS A 96 10.61 12.11 -1.34
N SER A 97 10.35 12.43 -0.09
CA SER A 97 11.32 13.11 0.79
C SER A 97 12.56 12.26 1.03
N LYS A 98 12.44 10.95 0.97
CA LYS A 98 13.55 10.00 1.17
C LYS A 98 14.18 9.53 -0.13
N GLY A 99 13.67 9.97 -1.27
CA GLY A 99 14.19 9.54 -2.56
C GLY A 99 13.91 8.09 -2.91
N LEU A 100 12.89 7.49 -2.31
CA LEU A 100 12.48 6.13 -2.66
C LEU A 100 11.82 6.10 -4.03
N PRO A 101 12.07 5.07 -4.84
CA PRO A 101 11.31 4.89 -6.08
C PRO A 101 9.82 4.78 -5.79
N ILE A 102 9.00 5.41 -6.63
CA ILE A 102 7.55 5.34 -6.53
C ILE A 102 7.00 4.90 -7.87
N PHE A 103 6.18 3.85 -7.85
CA PHE A 103 5.57 3.30 -9.05
C PHE A 103 4.06 3.54 -9.02
N TYR A 104 3.49 3.84 -10.19
CA TYR A 104 2.07 4.16 -10.33
C TYR A 104 1.43 3.23 -11.37
N PRO A 105 1.26 1.94 -11.06
CA PRO A 105 0.68 1.02 -12.03
C PRO A 105 -0.79 1.34 -12.31
N GLN A 106 -1.21 1.11 -13.54
CA GLN A 106 -2.61 1.33 -13.95
C GLN A 106 -3.49 0.10 -13.65
N SER A 107 -2.88 -1.08 -13.59
CA SER A 107 -3.59 -2.33 -13.29
C SER A 107 -2.61 -3.36 -12.75
N PRO A 108 -3.12 -4.46 -12.16
CA PRO A 108 -2.24 -5.54 -11.69
C PRO A 108 -1.46 -6.23 -12.81
N ALA A 109 -1.86 -6.04 -14.07
CA ALA A 109 -1.14 -6.59 -15.22
C ALA A 109 0.02 -5.72 -15.69
N ASN A 110 0.12 -4.47 -15.20
CA ASN A 110 1.13 -3.50 -15.66
C ASN A 110 2.22 -3.29 -14.61
N LEU A 111 2.91 -4.36 -14.23
CA LEU A 111 3.93 -4.33 -13.18
C LEU A 111 5.36 -4.55 -13.70
N GLU A 112 5.58 -4.48 -15.01
CA GLU A 112 6.89 -4.77 -15.61
C GLU A 112 8.00 -3.89 -15.02
N GLU A 113 7.73 -2.60 -14.86
CA GLU A 113 8.72 -1.64 -14.34
C GLU A 113 9.14 -2.01 -12.91
N ILE A 114 8.17 -2.38 -12.08
CA ILE A 114 8.43 -2.76 -10.69
C ILE A 114 9.21 -4.08 -10.65
N ILE A 115 8.81 -5.04 -11.46
CA ILE A 115 9.46 -6.35 -11.53
C ILE A 115 10.91 -6.20 -11.97
N ASP A 116 11.16 -5.40 -13.00
CA ASP A 116 12.51 -5.13 -13.48
C ASP A 116 13.36 -4.45 -12.40
N TRP A 117 12.79 -3.47 -11.72
CA TRP A 117 13.48 -2.78 -10.63
C TRP A 117 13.85 -3.76 -9.50
N ALA A 118 12.93 -4.65 -9.15
CA ALA A 118 13.15 -5.58 -8.05
C ALA A 118 14.25 -6.60 -8.33
N LYS A 119 14.53 -6.88 -9.60
CA LYS A 119 15.56 -7.85 -10.01
C LYS A 119 16.96 -7.24 -10.04
N LYS A 120 17.07 -5.96 -9.96
CA LYS A 120 18.36 -5.27 -9.95
C LYS A 120 18.94 -5.26 -8.55
#